data_bc8a8decb342ad5e0969e5c322276293
#
_entry.id   bc8a8decb342ad5e0969e5c322276293
#
_cell.length_a   1.000
_cell.length_b   1.000
_cell.length_c   1.000
_cell.angle_alpha   90.00
_cell.angle_beta   90.00
_cell.angle_gamma   90.00
#
_symmetry.space_group_name_H-M   'P 1'
#
loop_
_entity.id
_entity.type
_entity.pdbx_description
1 polymer ?
#
loop_
_entity_poly.entity_id
_entity_poly.type
_entity_poly.pdbx_seq_one_letter_code
_entity_poly.pdbx_strand_id
1 'polypeptide(L)'
;MITPKNNKIIHWFFHRYILRLIDKNFRSFNYNNIAVDADKSVLLIPNHFSWWDGFILYYLNYKLFKKRFHIMILEETVSKVFFLKYMGAFSISKNSKGLIESLNYAAELLNDPQNLVVIFPQGKLYSNFVQQVDFDKGILRVIDKTQQKTQLIFSATFIEYFEHKKPGVNVYVNKSAVNSFNNIHQLTEAYQQHYEAARQQQTQIVI
;
A
#
# COMPACT_ATOMS: atom_id res chain seq x y z
N MET A 1 17.23 -11.36 2.14
CA MET A 1 16.22 -10.37 1.63
C MET A 1 16.48 -10.08 0.15
N ILE A 2 15.45 -10.02 -0.69
CA ILE A 2 15.52 -9.58 -2.09
C ILE A 2 15.25 -8.08 -2.11
N THR A 3 16.11 -7.30 -2.77
CA THR A 3 15.97 -5.84 -2.90
C THR A 3 15.55 -5.44 -4.30
N PRO A 4 14.95 -4.24 -4.49
CA PRO A 4 14.61 -3.74 -5.80
C PRO A 4 15.82 -3.64 -6.72
N LYS A 5 15.62 -3.92 -8.00
CA LYS A 5 16.63 -3.78 -9.05
C LYS A 5 16.24 -2.66 -10.01
N ASN A 6 17.24 -1.94 -10.48
CA ASN A 6 17.02 -0.89 -11.47
C ASN A 6 17.33 -1.42 -12.87
N ASN A 7 16.31 -1.42 -13.74
CA ASN A 7 16.47 -1.60 -15.18
C ASN A 7 15.38 -0.80 -15.88
N LYS A 8 15.76 0.28 -16.55
CA LYS A 8 14.82 1.22 -17.16
C LYS A 8 13.90 0.60 -18.23
N ILE A 9 14.42 -0.37 -19.02
CA ILE A 9 13.65 -1.03 -20.09
C ILE A 9 12.59 -1.94 -19.46
N ILE A 10 12.99 -2.79 -18.50
CA ILE A 10 12.07 -3.70 -17.81
C ILE A 10 11.03 -2.89 -17.06
N HIS A 11 11.45 -1.85 -16.34
CA HIS A 11 10.53 -0.97 -15.61
C HIS A 11 9.52 -0.31 -16.57
N TRP A 12 9.97 0.28 -17.68
CA TRP A 12 9.10 0.91 -18.66
C TRP A 12 8.06 -0.07 -19.24
N PHE A 13 8.49 -1.29 -19.60
CA PHE A 13 7.61 -2.32 -20.13
C PHE A 13 6.53 -2.73 -19.12
N PHE A 14 6.93 -3.09 -17.88
CA PHE A 14 6.00 -3.56 -16.86
C PHE A 14 5.16 -2.43 -16.27
N HIS A 15 5.66 -1.21 -16.23
CA HIS A 15 4.84 -0.03 -15.92
C HIS A 15 3.64 0.05 -16.88
N ARG A 16 3.88 0.03 -18.19
CA ARG A 16 2.79 0.04 -19.17
C ARG A 16 1.89 -1.19 -19.09
N TYR A 17 2.47 -2.34 -18.83
CA TYR A 17 1.72 -3.57 -18.63
C TYR A 17 0.75 -3.46 -17.45
N ILE A 18 1.22 -3.00 -16.28
CA ILE A 18 0.38 -2.85 -15.08
C ILE A 18 -0.75 -1.83 -15.31
N LEU A 19 -0.45 -0.67 -15.92
CA LEU A 19 -1.48 0.31 -16.21
C LEU A 19 -2.58 -0.29 -17.11
N ARG A 20 -2.20 -0.96 -18.20
CA ARG A 20 -3.15 -1.62 -19.10
C ARG A 20 -3.89 -2.77 -18.42
N LEU A 21 -3.23 -3.47 -17.50
CA LEU A 21 -3.86 -4.57 -16.74
C LEU A 21 -5.00 -4.03 -15.86
N ILE A 22 -4.81 -2.91 -15.19
CA ILE A 22 -5.86 -2.23 -14.40
C ILE A 22 -6.97 -1.74 -15.32
N ASP A 23 -6.66 -0.99 -16.37
CA ASP A 23 -7.65 -0.44 -17.31
C ASP A 23 -8.47 -1.54 -18.02
N LYS A 24 -7.86 -2.71 -18.26
CA LYS A 24 -8.54 -3.86 -18.91
C LYS A 24 -9.50 -4.58 -17.96
N ASN A 25 -9.14 -4.73 -16.68
CA ASN A 25 -9.87 -5.59 -15.75
C ASN A 25 -10.87 -4.83 -14.88
N PHE A 26 -10.67 -3.53 -14.70
CA PHE A 26 -11.58 -2.69 -13.93
C PHE A 26 -12.31 -1.70 -14.86
N ARG A 27 -13.58 -1.46 -14.56
CA ARG A 27 -14.43 -0.50 -15.30
C ARG A 27 -14.08 0.94 -14.91
N SER A 28 -13.85 1.15 -13.63
CA SER A 28 -13.55 2.47 -13.06
C SER A 28 -12.50 2.36 -11.97
N PHE A 29 -11.76 3.43 -11.79
CA PHE A 29 -10.78 3.57 -10.73
C PHE A 29 -10.98 4.94 -10.08
N ASN A 30 -11.62 4.96 -8.94
CA ASN A 30 -11.97 6.17 -8.22
C ASN A 30 -11.09 6.31 -6.96
N TYR A 31 -10.70 7.52 -6.66
CA TYR A 31 -9.98 7.84 -5.43
C TYR A 31 -10.24 9.30 -5.04
N ASN A 32 -10.16 9.61 -3.76
CA ASN A 32 -10.23 10.98 -3.29
C ASN A 32 -8.85 11.63 -3.29
N ASN A 33 -8.80 12.94 -3.53
CA ASN A 33 -7.57 13.71 -3.46
C ASN A 33 -7.26 14.09 -2.02
N ILE A 34 -5.97 14.05 -1.68
CA ILE A 34 -5.42 14.56 -0.42
C ILE A 34 -4.20 15.44 -0.70
N ALA A 35 -3.90 16.36 0.20
CA ALA A 35 -2.65 17.13 0.13
C ALA A 35 -1.46 16.24 0.52
N VAL A 36 -0.57 16.02 -0.44
CA VAL A 36 0.67 15.26 -0.26
C VAL A 36 1.82 16.24 -0.14
N ASP A 37 2.56 16.14 0.95
CA ASP A 37 3.78 16.92 1.16
C ASP A 37 4.90 16.40 0.24
N ALA A 38 5.39 17.25 -0.65
CA ALA A 38 6.41 16.87 -1.63
C ALA A 38 7.76 16.56 -0.96
N ASP A 39 8.06 17.24 0.15
CA ASP A 39 9.33 17.15 0.87
C ASP A 39 9.37 15.98 1.86
N LYS A 40 8.30 15.21 1.96
CA LYS A 40 8.22 14.01 2.81
C LYS A 40 7.99 12.76 1.98
N SER A 41 8.63 11.68 2.40
CA SER A 41 8.30 10.33 1.90
C SER A 41 6.88 9.92 2.35
N VAL A 42 6.35 8.88 1.73
CA VAL A 42 5.03 8.34 2.06
C VAL A 42 5.17 6.92 2.59
N LEU A 43 4.69 6.67 3.81
CA LEU A 43 4.37 5.33 4.28
C LEU A 43 2.88 5.11 4.06
N LEU A 44 2.55 4.26 3.09
CA LEU A 44 1.17 3.93 2.74
C LEU A 44 0.76 2.63 3.45
N ILE A 45 -0.29 2.71 4.26
CA ILE A 45 -0.86 1.60 5.04
C ILE A 45 -2.24 1.26 4.48
N PRO A 46 -2.38 0.22 3.65
CA PRO A 46 -3.64 -0.21 3.07
C PRO A 46 -4.24 -1.41 3.81
N ASN A 47 -5.55 -1.68 3.57
CA ASN A 47 -6.13 -3.00 3.80
C ASN A 47 -5.59 -4.01 2.78
N HIS A 48 -5.65 -5.30 3.14
CA HIS A 48 -5.12 -6.39 2.30
C HIS A 48 -6.18 -7.48 2.13
N PHE A 49 -6.72 -7.59 0.92
CA PHE A 49 -7.84 -8.50 0.64
C PHE A 49 -7.70 -9.24 -0.70
N SER A 50 -6.76 -8.83 -1.57
CA SER A 50 -6.73 -9.34 -2.93
C SER A 50 -5.30 -9.43 -3.49
N TRP A 51 -5.13 -10.35 -4.44
CA TRP A 51 -3.96 -10.38 -5.30
C TRP A 51 -3.76 -9.06 -6.09
N TRP A 52 -4.85 -8.32 -6.32
CA TRP A 52 -4.82 -7.05 -7.03
C TRP A 52 -4.21 -5.88 -6.24
N ASP A 53 -4.12 -5.99 -4.93
CA ASP A 53 -3.80 -4.84 -4.06
C ASP A 53 -2.51 -4.14 -4.45
N GLY A 54 -1.45 -4.90 -4.73
CA GLY A 54 -0.16 -4.33 -5.16
C GLY A 54 -0.25 -3.54 -6.46
N PHE A 55 -1.03 -4.01 -7.44
CA PHE A 55 -1.22 -3.33 -8.73
C PHE A 55 -2.14 -2.13 -8.61
N ILE A 56 -3.18 -2.22 -7.79
CA ILE A 56 -4.10 -1.11 -7.47
C ILE A 56 -3.31 0.04 -6.83
N LEU A 57 -2.49 -0.27 -5.83
CA LEU A 57 -1.68 0.75 -5.14
C LEU A 57 -0.56 1.31 -6.03
N TYR A 58 0.00 0.50 -6.93
CA TYR A 58 0.93 1.00 -7.94
C TYR A 58 0.24 1.99 -8.88
N TYR A 59 -0.98 1.68 -9.34
CA TYR A 59 -1.78 2.56 -10.18
C TYR A 59 -2.20 3.84 -9.43
N LEU A 60 -2.59 3.72 -8.16
CA LEU A 60 -2.87 4.86 -7.28
C LEU A 60 -1.64 5.78 -7.15
N ASN A 61 -0.45 5.20 -6.94
CA ASN A 61 0.78 5.99 -6.89
C ASN A 61 1.04 6.74 -8.20
N TYR A 62 0.81 6.10 -9.34
CA TYR A 62 0.94 6.75 -10.64
C TYR A 62 -0.02 7.95 -10.81
N LYS A 63 -1.26 7.82 -10.32
CA LYS A 63 -2.28 8.87 -10.44
C LYS A 63 -2.12 9.99 -9.42
N LEU A 64 -1.92 9.64 -8.14
CA LEU A 64 -2.00 10.57 -7.01
C LEU A 64 -0.64 10.99 -6.48
N PHE A 65 0.19 10.04 -6.03
CA PHE A 65 1.42 10.37 -5.28
C PHE A 65 2.61 10.71 -6.16
N LYS A 66 2.76 10.03 -7.31
CA LYS A 66 3.83 10.22 -8.31
C LYS A 66 5.25 10.10 -7.72
N LYS A 67 5.40 9.23 -6.70
CA LYS A 67 6.67 8.95 -6.02
C LYS A 67 7.30 7.66 -6.55
N ARG A 68 8.55 7.39 -6.21
CA ARG A 68 9.18 6.08 -6.46
C ARG A 68 8.50 5.04 -5.60
N PHE A 69 7.86 4.09 -6.24
CA PHE A 69 7.04 3.06 -5.60
C PHE A 69 7.91 1.94 -5.05
N HIS A 70 7.69 1.60 -3.79
CA HIS A 70 8.25 0.42 -3.13
C HIS A 70 7.15 -0.32 -2.39
N ILE A 71 7.24 -1.66 -2.37
CA ILE A 71 6.23 -2.50 -1.71
C ILE A 71 6.90 -3.71 -1.07
N MET A 72 6.55 -3.97 0.20
CA MET A 72 7.01 -5.13 0.96
C MET A 72 6.14 -6.34 0.64
N ILE A 73 6.75 -7.41 0.11
CA ILE A 73 6.05 -8.62 -0.35
C ILE A 73 6.77 -9.86 0.19
N LEU A 74 6.04 -10.96 0.38
CA LEU A 74 6.63 -12.24 0.78
C LEU A 74 7.72 -12.68 -0.21
N GLU A 75 8.85 -13.15 0.32
CA GLU A 75 10.03 -13.57 -0.46
C GLU A 75 9.69 -14.62 -1.52
N GLU A 76 8.83 -15.56 -1.18
CA GLU A 76 8.34 -16.58 -2.11
C GLU A 76 7.65 -15.95 -3.34
N THR A 77 6.83 -14.91 -3.14
CA THR A 77 6.13 -14.21 -4.23
C THR A 77 7.11 -13.42 -5.12
N VAL A 78 8.04 -12.69 -4.51
CA VAL A 78 9.06 -11.92 -5.26
C VAL A 78 9.96 -12.85 -6.07
N SER A 79 10.26 -14.05 -5.54
CA SER A 79 11.07 -15.07 -6.24
C SER A 79 10.35 -15.65 -7.44
N LYS A 80 9.04 -15.92 -7.31
CA LYS A 80 8.22 -16.52 -8.39
C LYS A 80 7.89 -15.52 -9.50
N VAL A 81 7.70 -14.24 -9.15
CA VAL A 81 7.27 -13.20 -10.10
C VAL A 81 8.43 -12.23 -10.35
N PHE A 82 9.29 -12.59 -11.29
CA PHE A 82 10.61 -11.97 -11.50
C PHE A 82 10.59 -10.45 -11.71
N PHE A 83 9.53 -9.89 -12.29
CA PHE A 83 9.47 -8.48 -12.62
C PHE A 83 9.18 -7.59 -11.42
N LEU A 84 8.59 -8.11 -10.34
CA LEU A 84 8.21 -7.32 -9.16
C LEU A 84 9.39 -6.56 -8.56
N LYS A 85 10.59 -7.17 -8.54
CA LYS A 85 11.80 -6.49 -8.06
C LYS A 85 12.20 -5.26 -8.90
N TYR A 86 11.81 -5.21 -10.18
CA TYR A 86 12.03 -4.05 -11.05
C TYR A 86 10.92 -2.99 -10.91
N MET A 87 9.81 -3.37 -10.27
CA MET A 87 8.69 -2.48 -9.97
C MET A 87 8.71 -1.97 -8.51
N GLY A 88 9.86 -2.10 -7.83
CA GLY A 88 10.06 -1.59 -6.48
C GLY A 88 9.74 -2.58 -5.36
N ALA A 89 9.42 -3.84 -5.66
CA ALA A 89 9.18 -4.84 -4.63
C ALA A 89 10.48 -5.24 -3.91
N PHE A 90 10.42 -5.33 -2.59
CA PHE A 90 11.43 -5.93 -1.73
C PHE A 90 10.81 -7.01 -0.86
N SER A 91 11.62 -8.01 -0.49
CA SER A 91 11.08 -9.17 0.19
C SER A 91 11.06 -9.05 1.71
N ILE A 92 10.02 -9.64 2.30
CA ILE A 92 9.95 -9.96 3.72
C ILE A 92 10.10 -11.47 3.92
N SER A 93 10.97 -11.86 4.85
CA SER A 93 11.12 -13.26 5.26
C SER A 93 10.28 -13.55 6.50
N LYS A 94 9.75 -14.78 6.60
CA LYS A 94 8.93 -15.21 7.75
C LYS A 94 9.73 -15.43 9.03
N ASN A 95 11.07 -15.53 8.95
CA ASN A 95 11.89 -15.67 10.16
C ASN A 95 12.11 -14.30 10.83
N SER A 96 12.26 -14.29 12.15
CA SER A 96 12.34 -13.07 12.96
C SER A 96 13.49 -12.14 12.56
N LYS A 97 14.65 -12.67 12.17
CA LYS A 97 15.81 -11.88 11.75
C LYS A 97 15.55 -11.20 10.41
N GLY A 98 15.04 -11.93 9.42
CA GLY A 98 14.72 -11.39 8.10
C GLY A 98 13.55 -10.40 8.14
N LEU A 99 12.59 -10.58 9.06
CA LEU A 99 11.53 -9.60 9.30
C LEU A 99 12.12 -8.26 9.75
N ILE A 100 13.00 -8.27 10.75
CA ILE A 100 13.65 -7.05 11.27
C ILE A 100 14.49 -6.37 10.18
N GLU A 101 15.23 -7.14 9.38
CA GLU A 101 16.02 -6.64 8.26
C GLU A 101 15.12 -5.91 7.23
N SER A 102 14.01 -6.53 6.85
CA SER A 102 13.06 -5.96 5.87
C SER A 102 12.40 -4.68 6.38
N LEU A 103 12.03 -4.63 7.66
CA LEU A 103 11.46 -3.43 8.28
C LEU A 103 12.50 -2.29 8.39
N ASN A 104 13.76 -2.61 8.70
CA ASN A 104 14.84 -1.61 8.69
C ASN A 104 15.06 -1.05 7.28
N TYR A 105 15.07 -1.91 6.27
CA TYR A 105 15.19 -1.49 4.87
C TYR A 105 14.02 -0.60 4.43
N ALA A 106 12.79 -0.92 4.84
CA ALA A 106 11.65 -0.05 4.61
C ALA A 106 11.86 1.36 5.20
N ALA A 107 12.39 1.43 6.43
CA ALA A 107 12.70 2.70 7.08
C ALA A 107 13.84 3.46 6.36
N GLU A 108 14.86 2.75 5.84
CA GLU A 108 15.92 3.36 5.01
C GLU A 108 15.36 3.98 3.73
N LEU A 109 14.48 3.26 3.02
CA LEU A 109 13.83 3.80 1.83
C LEU A 109 13.04 5.08 2.12
N LEU A 110 12.40 5.18 3.27
CA LEU A 110 11.63 6.34 3.69
C LEU A 110 12.48 7.56 4.09
N ASN A 111 13.81 7.46 4.14
CA ASN A 111 14.69 8.64 4.29
C ASN A 111 14.75 9.52 3.04
N ASP A 112 14.37 9.00 1.89
CA ASP A 112 14.30 9.76 0.63
C ASP A 112 12.86 10.26 0.41
N PRO A 113 12.64 11.59 0.36
CA PRO A 113 11.30 12.17 0.20
C PRO A 113 10.63 11.78 -1.12
N GLN A 114 11.38 11.31 -2.11
CA GLN A 114 10.83 10.85 -3.39
C GLN A 114 10.22 9.45 -3.31
N ASN A 115 10.36 8.74 -2.20
CA ASN A 115 9.89 7.37 -2.06
C ASN A 115 8.49 7.28 -1.45
N LEU A 116 7.72 6.31 -1.94
CA LEU A 116 6.52 5.78 -1.32
C LEU A 116 6.76 4.31 -1.00
N VAL A 117 6.54 3.92 0.24
CA VAL A 117 6.66 2.54 0.71
C VAL A 117 5.30 2.02 1.14
N VAL A 118 4.88 0.90 0.56
CA VAL A 118 3.65 0.19 0.93
C VAL A 118 3.99 -0.94 1.89
N ILE A 119 3.29 -0.99 3.02
CA ILE A 119 3.36 -2.10 3.98
C ILE A 119 1.93 -2.52 4.31
N PHE A 120 1.63 -3.81 4.19
CA PHE A 120 0.37 -4.42 4.63
C PHE A 120 0.51 -4.98 6.05
N PRO A 121 0.17 -4.22 7.08
CA PRO A 121 0.42 -4.65 8.46
C PRO A 121 -0.52 -5.76 8.95
N GLN A 122 -1.55 -6.09 8.18
CA GLN A 122 -2.40 -7.26 8.44
C GLN A 122 -1.67 -8.61 8.29
N GLY A 123 -0.55 -8.65 7.58
CA GLY A 123 0.29 -9.84 7.39
C GLY A 123 -0.32 -10.97 6.56
N LYS A 124 -1.61 -10.93 6.27
CA LYS A 124 -2.36 -11.91 5.47
C LYS A 124 -3.57 -11.26 4.78
N LEU A 125 -4.14 -11.98 3.81
CA LEU A 125 -5.38 -11.55 3.14
C LEU A 125 -6.60 -11.78 4.04
N TYR A 126 -7.49 -10.80 4.06
CA TYR A 126 -8.79 -10.85 4.70
C TYR A 126 -9.90 -10.66 3.68
N SER A 127 -11.13 -10.96 4.05
CA SER A 127 -12.31 -10.64 3.24
C SER A 127 -12.41 -9.12 3.03
N ASN A 128 -12.85 -8.71 1.84
CA ASN A 128 -13.19 -7.29 1.57
C ASN A 128 -14.37 -6.78 2.42
N PHE A 129 -15.09 -7.69 3.09
CA PHE A 129 -16.22 -7.38 3.97
C PHE A 129 -15.86 -7.44 5.46
N VAL A 130 -14.57 -7.56 5.80
CA VAL A 130 -14.16 -7.56 7.21
C VAL A 130 -14.59 -6.25 7.89
N GLN A 131 -15.09 -6.36 9.11
CA GLN A 131 -15.53 -5.19 9.87
C GLN A 131 -14.39 -4.58 10.68
N GLN A 132 -13.49 -5.41 11.16
CA GLN A 132 -12.35 -5.00 11.99
C GLN A 132 -11.04 -5.39 11.32
N VAL A 133 -10.10 -4.47 11.34
CA VAL A 133 -8.75 -4.65 10.78
C VAL A 133 -7.75 -4.66 11.92
N ASP A 134 -6.97 -5.76 12.04
CA ASP A 134 -5.92 -5.89 13.03
C ASP A 134 -4.54 -5.80 12.37
N PHE A 135 -3.58 -5.26 13.11
CA PHE A 135 -2.23 -5.01 12.62
C PHE A 135 -1.16 -5.71 13.43
N ASP A 136 -0.17 -6.25 12.74
CA ASP A 136 1.07 -6.73 13.34
C ASP A 136 1.93 -5.55 13.82
N LYS A 137 2.49 -5.68 15.04
CA LYS A 137 3.27 -4.61 15.69
C LYS A 137 4.57 -4.22 14.97
N GLY A 138 5.04 -5.02 14.02
CA GLY A 138 6.27 -4.76 13.26
C GLY A 138 6.30 -3.41 12.57
N ILE A 139 5.15 -2.90 12.14
CA ILE A 139 5.03 -1.59 11.45
C ILE A 139 5.48 -0.42 12.33
N LEU A 140 5.29 -0.49 13.66
CA LEU A 140 5.71 0.55 14.58
C LEU A 140 7.21 0.83 14.49
N ARG A 141 8.03 -0.22 14.27
CA ARG A 141 9.48 -0.07 14.08
C ARG A 141 9.83 0.85 12.89
N VAL A 142 9.05 0.78 11.83
CA VAL A 142 9.24 1.65 10.65
C VAL A 142 8.81 3.07 10.98
N ILE A 143 7.64 3.23 11.60
CA ILE A 143 7.09 4.53 11.99
C ILE A 143 8.06 5.25 12.94
N ASP A 144 8.52 4.59 13.99
CA ASP A 144 9.42 5.18 15.01
C ASP A 144 10.73 5.69 14.41
N LYS A 145 11.26 5.01 13.39
CA LYS A 145 12.50 5.41 12.72
C LYS A 145 12.35 6.57 11.74
N THR A 146 11.13 6.90 11.33
CA THR A 146 10.88 7.80 10.19
C THR A 146 9.97 8.98 10.48
N GLN A 147 9.52 9.17 11.74
CA GLN A 147 8.49 10.11 12.20
C GLN A 147 8.58 11.53 11.60
N GLN A 148 9.78 12.10 11.51
CA GLN A 148 9.94 13.50 11.07
C GLN A 148 9.99 13.66 9.54
N LYS A 149 10.39 12.62 8.83
CA LYS A 149 10.68 12.64 7.38
C LYS A 149 9.56 12.04 6.53
N THR A 150 8.59 11.40 7.17
CA THR A 150 7.58 10.59 6.50
C THR A 150 6.20 11.10 6.86
N GLN A 151 5.32 11.16 5.87
CA GLN A 151 3.89 11.30 6.08
C GLN A 151 3.23 9.93 6.05
N LEU A 152 2.41 9.67 7.05
CA LEU A 152 1.67 8.43 7.17
C LEU A 152 0.32 8.58 6.48
N ILE A 153 0.02 7.71 5.52
CA ILE A 153 -1.23 7.73 4.77
C ILE A 153 -1.92 6.39 4.90
N PHE A 154 -3.16 6.42 5.32
CA PHE A 154 -4.06 5.26 5.33
C PHE A 154 -4.78 5.14 4.00
N SER A 155 -5.01 3.91 3.57
CA SER A 155 -5.77 3.62 2.36
C SER A 155 -6.75 2.48 2.63
N ALA A 156 -8.01 2.67 2.26
CA ALA A 156 -9.03 1.63 2.26
C ALA A 156 -9.54 1.44 0.82
N THR A 157 -9.41 0.21 0.32
CA THR A 157 -9.79 -0.14 -1.05
C THR A 157 -10.98 -1.10 -1.01
N PHE A 158 -11.98 -0.83 -1.85
CA PHE A 158 -13.15 -1.66 -2.08
C PHE A 158 -13.32 -1.94 -3.57
N ILE A 159 -13.79 -3.15 -3.88
CA ILE A 159 -14.05 -3.60 -5.25
C ILE A 159 -15.49 -4.08 -5.32
N GLU A 160 -16.28 -3.54 -6.26
CA GLU A 160 -17.67 -3.91 -6.45
C GLU A 160 -18.06 -4.02 -7.91
N TYR A 161 -18.94 -4.95 -8.22
CA TYR A 161 -19.41 -5.24 -9.59
C TYR A 161 -20.67 -4.48 -9.96
N PHE A 162 -21.60 -4.29 -8.99
CA PHE A 162 -22.95 -3.78 -9.24
C PHE A 162 -23.60 -4.50 -10.43
N GLU A 163 -24.12 -3.76 -11.40
CA GLU A 163 -24.73 -4.32 -12.64
C GLU A 163 -23.71 -4.67 -13.74
N HIS A 164 -22.41 -4.48 -13.48
CA HIS A 164 -21.39 -4.57 -14.53
C HIS A 164 -20.56 -5.85 -14.45
N LYS A 165 -20.14 -6.35 -15.62
CA LYS A 165 -19.26 -7.52 -15.74
C LYS A 165 -17.84 -7.28 -15.20
N LYS A 166 -17.36 -6.02 -15.25
CA LYS A 166 -16.08 -5.63 -14.69
C LYS A 166 -16.32 -4.79 -13.44
N PRO A 167 -15.61 -5.06 -12.36
CA PRO A 167 -15.78 -4.29 -11.13
C PRO A 167 -15.22 -2.88 -11.25
N GLY A 168 -15.72 -1.99 -10.41
CA GLY A 168 -15.09 -0.73 -10.07
C GLY A 168 -14.16 -0.88 -8.88
N VAL A 169 -13.11 -0.07 -8.83
CA VAL A 169 -12.22 0.10 -7.68
C VAL A 169 -12.46 1.46 -7.08
N ASN A 170 -12.71 1.52 -5.78
CA ASN A 170 -12.79 2.74 -5.00
C ASN A 170 -11.70 2.72 -3.92
N VAL A 171 -10.83 3.71 -3.94
CA VAL A 171 -9.72 3.86 -2.99
C VAL A 171 -9.92 5.14 -2.19
N TYR A 172 -10.13 4.98 -0.90
CA TYR A 172 -10.24 6.08 0.05
C TYR A 172 -8.91 6.27 0.75
N VAL A 173 -8.33 7.45 0.65
CA VAL A 173 -7.06 7.79 1.29
C VAL A 173 -7.24 8.90 2.31
N ASN A 174 -6.51 8.80 3.41
CA ASN A 174 -6.48 9.83 4.45
C ASN A 174 -5.08 9.96 5.03
N LYS A 175 -4.64 11.20 5.24
CA LYS A 175 -3.39 11.47 5.94
C LYS A 175 -3.63 11.34 7.44
N SER A 176 -2.80 10.56 8.11
CA SER A 176 -2.86 10.46 9.56
C SER A 176 -2.61 11.83 10.21
N ALA A 177 -3.41 12.16 11.21
CA ALA A 177 -3.23 13.39 12.01
C ALA A 177 -1.96 13.37 12.85
N VAL A 178 -1.45 12.16 13.15
CA VAL A 178 -0.22 11.94 13.94
C VAL A 178 0.76 11.06 13.16
N ASN A 179 2.05 11.27 13.38
CA ASN A 179 3.12 10.50 12.76
C ASN A 179 3.84 9.57 13.76
N SER A 180 3.31 9.42 14.98
CA SER A 180 3.86 8.55 16.01
C SER A 180 2.73 7.91 16.82
N PHE A 181 2.96 6.69 17.29
CA PHE A 181 2.00 5.91 18.07
C PHE A 181 2.74 5.20 19.20
N ASN A 182 2.20 5.27 20.42
CA ASN A 182 2.81 4.64 21.59
C ASN A 182 2.72 3.10 21.56
N ASN A 183 1.73 2.58 20.88
CA ASN A 183 1.51 1.14 20.74
C ASN A 183 0.68 0.81 19.49
N ILE A 184 0.60 -0.49 19.18
CA ILE A 184 -0.10 -0.96 17.99
C ILE A 184 -1.62 -0.69 18.06
N HIS A 185 -2.21 -0.68 19.23
CA HIS A 185 -3.64 -0.41 19.41
C HIS A 185 -4.02 0.98 18.90
N GLN A 186 -3.23 2.00 19.25
CA GLN A 186 -3.48 3.38 18.78
C GLN A 186 -3.39 3.50 17.25
N LEU A 187 -2.41 2.82 16.63
CA LEU A 187 -2.31 2.80 15.16
C LEU A 187 -3.50 2.07 14.53
N THR A 188 -3.84 0.90 15.07
CA THR A 188 -4.97 0.10 14.57
C THR A 188 -6.28 0.85 14.72
N GLU A 189 -6.50 1.52 15.84
CA GLU A 189 -7.70 2.33 16.10
C GLU A 189 -7.79 3.52 15.14
N ALA A 190 -6.70 4.25 14.93
CA ALA A 190 -6.66 5.36 13.97
C ALA A 190 -6.93 4.88 12.53
N TYR A 191 -6.39 3.73 12.15
CA TYR A 191 -6.70 3.10 10.87
C TYR A 191 -8.16 2.63 10.80
N GLN A 192 -8.69 2.02 11.86
CA GLN A 192 -10.06 1.54 11.92
C GLN A 192 -11.07 2.67 11.72
N GLN A 193 -10.84 3.82 12.32
CA GLN A 193 -11.68 5.01 12.10
C GLN A 193 -11.70 5.43 10.63
N HIS A 194 -10.56 5.42 9.96
CA HIS A 194 -10.48 5.68 8.51
C HIS A 194 -11.21 4.62 7.70
N TYR A 195 -10.98 3.33 8.02
CA TYR A 195 -11.58 2.19 7.32
C TYR A 195 -13.12 2.22 7.44
N GLU A 196 -13.63 2.50 8.63
CA GLU A 196 -15.06 2.60 8.88
C GLU A 196 -15.70 3.77 8.11
N ALA A 197 -15.08 4.95 8.14
CA ALA A 197 -15.55 6.10 7.37
C ALA A 197 -15.54 5.82 5.86
N ALA A 198 -14.52 5.15 5.35
CA ALA A 198 -14.44 4.72 3.96
C ALA A 198 -15.51 3.70 3.61
N ARG A 199 -15.75 2.71 4.49
CA ARG A 199 -16.81 1.71 4.33
C ARG A 199 -18.20 2.34 4.31
N GLN A 200 -18.46 3.31 5.19
CA GLN A 200 -19.73 4.05 5.19
C GLN A 200 -19.92 4.80 3.87
N GLN A 201 -18.91 5.47 3.36
CA GLN A 201 -19.01 6.12 2.05
C GLN A 201 -19.24 5.11 0.91
N GLN A 202 -18.55 3.96 0.96
CA GLN A 202 -18.70 2.90 -0.03
C GLN A 202 -20.13 2.34 -0.06
N THR A 203 -20.76 2.13 1.09
CA THR A 203 -22.12 1.58 1.19
C THR A 203 -23.23 2.55 0.76
N GLN A 204 -22.91 3.82 0.57
CA GLN A 204 -23.85 4.82 0.07
C GLN A 204 -23.87 4.93 -1.46
N ILE A 205 -22.97 4.22 -2.16
CA ILE A 205 -22.97 4.22 -3.63
C ILE A 205 -24.19 3.43 -4.12
N VAL A 206 -25.04 4.12 -4.85
CA VAL A 206 -26.22 3.57 -5.54
C VAL A 206 -26.04 3.82 -7.03
N ILE A 207 -26.38 2.82 -7.87
CA ILE A 207 -26.30 2.90 -9.34
C ILE A 207 -27.70 2.75 -9.93
#